data_6fcdb259f4f399994c37ea2fc8e6db7c
#
_entry.id   6fcdb259f4f399994c37ea2fc8e6db7c
#
_cell.length_a   1.000
_cell.length_b   1.000
_cell.length_c   1.000
_cell.angle_alpha   90.00
_cell.angle_beta   90.00
_cell.angle_gamma   90.00
#
_symmetry.space_group_name_H-M   'P 1'
#
loop_
_entity.id
_entity.type
_entity.pdbx_description
1 polymer ?
#
loop_
_entity_poly.entity_id
_entity_poly.type
_entity_poly.pdbx_seq_one_letter_code
_entity_poly.pdbx_strand_id
1 'polypeptide(L)'
;ELIRIIVATADKTPDGRLRLDQMMLNAPVLGDMLRKSAVSRFTRTLGTLISSGVSILDGLEITAKTAGNRVIHDAVMASRNSIAGGDTIAAPLEKSKVFPPMVISMIAVGEQTGGLDEMLTKIADFYDEEVDVAVGALLSLMEPMMIVVLGVIVGGMVVAMYLPIFDMMNAVQ
;
A
#
# COMPACT_ATOMS: atom_id res chain seq x y z
N GLU A 1 21.97 -0.04 6.38
CA GLU A 1 22.13 -1.02 7.47
C GLU A 1 21.23 -0.68 8.68
N LEU A 2 21.29 0.55 9.23
CA LEU A 2 20.49 0.98 10.40
C LEU A 2 18.97 0.85 10.15
N ILE A 3 18.48 1.23 8.97
CA ILE A 3 17.05 1.11 8.59
C ILE A 3 16.63 -0.36 8.53
N ARG A 4 17.48 -1.25 7.99
CA ARG A 4 17.20 -2.71 7.96
C ARG A 4 17.14 -3.31 9.37
N ILE A 5 17.99 -2.87 10.27
CA ILE A 5 18.01 -3.35 11.67
C ILE A 5 16.78 -2.86 12.42
N ILE A 6 16.38 -1.58 12.27
CA ILE A 6 15.19 -1.02 12.89
C ILE A 6 13.92 -1.72 12.39
N VAL A 7 13.79 -1.93 11.08
CA VAL A 7 12.67 -2.66 10.48
C VAL A 7 12.64 -4.12 10.95
N ALA A 8 13.78 -4.80 10.97
CA ALA A 8 13.87 -6.21 11.40
C ALA A 8 13.64 -6.39 12.90
N THR A 9 13.92 -5.40 13.73
CA THR A 9 13.69 -5.45 15.19
C THR A 9 12.24 -5.10 15.52
N ALA A 10 11.64 -4.15 14.82
CA ALA A 10 10.23 -3.78 14.96
C ALA A 10 9.29 -4.90 14.44
N ASP A 11 9.74 -5.68 13.44
CA ASP A 11 9.00 -6.82 12.88
C ASP A 11 8.80 -7.98 13.87
N LYS A 12 9.60 -8.04 14.93
CA LYS A 12 9.54 -9.10 15.95
C LYS A 12 8.56 -8.81 17.08
N THR A 13 8.03 -7.59 17.19
CA THR A 13 7.11 -7.21 18.27
C THR A 13 5.75 -6.82 17.68
N PRO A 14 4.62 -7.39 18.15
CA PRO A 14 3.29 -7.11 17.59
C PRO A 14 2.94 -5.61 17.63
N ASP A 15 3.36 -4.88 18.67
CA ASP A 15 3.18 -3.43 18.80
C ASP A 15 4.10 -2.63 17.87
N GLY A 16 5.28 -3.16 17.57
CA GLY A 16 6.23 -2.56 16.64
C GLY A 16 5.72 -2.60 15.20
N ARG A 17 5.13 -3.71 14.78
CA ARG A 17 4.48 -3.85 13.47
C ARG A 17 3.32 -2.88 13.30
N LEU A 18 2.45 -2.76 14.30
CA LEU A 18 1.31 -1.84 14.28
C LEU A 18 1.77 -0.38 14.07
N ARG A 19 2.82 0.06 14.77
CA ARG A 19 3.37 1.43 14.64
C ARG A 19 4.02 1.65 13.28
N LEU A 20 4.78 0.68 12.77
CA LEU A 20 5.38 0.75 11.44
C LEU A 20 4.32 0.78 10.35
N ASP A 21 3.32 -0.11 10.42
CA ASP A 21 2.21 -0.15 9.48
C ASP A 21 1.41 1.16 9.48
N GLN A 22 1.17 1.75 10.65
CA GLN A 22 0.54 3.07 10.77
C GLN A 22 1.41 4.19 10.18
N MET A 23 2.72 4.19 10.44
CA MET A 23 3.64 5.18 9.86
C MET A 23 3.73 5.05 8.35
N MET A 24 3.76 3.84 7.81
CA MET A 24 3.77 3.58 6.37
C MET A 24 2.46 4.04 5.70
N LEU A 25 1.31 3.83 6.34
CA LEU A 25 0.02 4.31 5.84
C LEU A 25 -0.13 5.84 5.92
N ASN A 26 0.64 6.51 6.77
CA ASN A 26 0.64 7.97 6.92
C ASN A 26 1.70 8.68 6.06
N ALA A 27 2.56 7.94 5.36
CA ALA A 27 3.54 8.52 4.45
C ALA A 27 2.85 9.20 3.25
N PRO A 28 3.26 10.43 2.87
CA PRO A 28 2.47 11.29 1.96
C PRO A 28 2.30 10.77 0.53
N VAL A 29 3.07 9.82 0.05
CA VAL A 29 2.94 9.22 -1.29
C VAL A 29 2.76 7.71 -1.19
N LEU A 30 3.62 7.06 -0.40
CA LEU A 30 3.61 5.61 -0.23
C LEU A 30 2.38 5.12 0.56
N GLY A 31 1.88 5.93 1.51
CA GLY A 31 0.72 5.55 2.33
C GLY A 31 -0.56 5.44 1.52
N ASP A 32 -0.80 6.37 0.60
CA ASP A 32 -1.96 6.32 -0.29
C ASP A 32 -1.89 5.09 -1.23
N MET A 33 -0.74 4.83 -1.82
CA MET A 33 -0.51 3.67 -2.67
C MET A 33 -0.68 2.34 -1.90
N LEU A 34 -0.13 2.24 -0.68
CA LEU A 34 -0.29 1.06 0.16
C LEU A 34 -1.74 0.83 0.55
N ARG A 35 -2.47 1.89 0.87
CA ARG A 35 -3.91 1.82 1.19
C ARG A 35 -4.72 1.35 -0.02
N LYS A 36 -4.50 1.94 -1.20
CA LYS A 36 -5.16 1.55 -2.46
C LYS A 36 -4.88 0.08 -2.79
N SER A 37 -3.62 -0.35 -2.73
CA SER A 37 -3.23 -1.74 -2.97
C SER A 37 -3.85 -2.73 -1.97
N ALA A 38 -3.97 -2.33 -0.71
CA ALA A 38 -4.59 -3.17 0.30
C ALA A 38 -6.11 -3.26 0.13
N VAL A 39 -6.78 -2.15 -0.26
CA VAL A 39 -8.22 -2.15 -0.60
C VAL A 39 -8.46 -3.04 -1.82
N SER A 40 -7.68 -2.91 -2.90
CA SER A 40 -7.81 -3.76 -4.08
C SER A 40 -7.68 -5.24 -3.72
N ARG A 41 -6.61 -5.63 -3.00
CA ARG A 41 -6.42 -7.03 -2.56
C ARG A 41 -7.57 -7.52 -1.69
N PHE A 42 -8.03 -6.71 -0.75
CA PHE A 42 -9.15 -7.04 0.12
C PHE A 42 -10.41 -7.31 -0.71
N THR A 43 -10.81 -6.38 -1.56
CA THR A 43 -12.05 -6.49 -2.34
C THR A 43 -11.97 -7.58 -3.41
N ARG A 44 -10.81 -7.76 -4.06
CA ARG A 44 -10.58 -8.85 -5.03
C ARG A 44 -10.70 -10.23 -4.37
N THR A 45 -10.02 -10.42 -3.24
CA THR A 45 -10.06 -11.71 -2.53
C THR A 45 -11.45 -12.00 -2.00
N LEU A 46 -12.08 -11.02 -1.35
CA LEU A 46 -13.41 -11.20 -0.77
C LEU A 46 -14.47 -11.42 -1.86
N GLY A 47 -14.42 -10.64 -2.95
CA GLY A 47 -15.34 -10.81 -4.09
C GLY A 47 -15.23 -12.19 -4.71
N THR A 48 -14.01 -12.69 -4.95
CA THR A 48 -13.79 -14.06 -5.47
C THR A 48 -14.31 -15.14 -4.52
N LEU A 49 -14.12 -14.99 -3.21
CA LEU A 49 -14.59 -15.97 -2.24
C LEU A 49 -16.13 -16.00 -2.19
N ILE A 50 -16.78 -14.83 -2.17
CA ILE A 50 -18.24 -14.73 -2.14
C ILE A 50 -18.84 -15.28 -3.44
N SER A 51 -18.29 -14.93 -4.62
CA SER A 51 -18.77 -15.45 -5.90
C SER A 51 -18.59 -16.98 -6.03
N SER A 52 -17.62 -17.53 -5.28
CA SER A 52 -17.42 -18.99 -5.18
C SER A 52 -18.32 -19.66 -4.14
N GLY A 53 -19.23 -18.92 -3.49
CA GLY A 53 -20.18 -19.45 -2.50
C GLY A 53 -19.63 -19.61 -1.09
N VAL A 54 -18.44 -19.04 -0.81
CA VAL A 54 -17.89 -19.01 0.57
C VAL A 54 -18.72 -18.05 1.41
N SER A 55 -18.99 -18.42 2.68
CA SER A 55 -19.72 -17.53 3.58
C SER A 55 -18.96 -16.24 3.82
N ILE A 56 -19.69 -15.14 4.01
CA ILE A 56 -19.08 -13.81 4.25
C ILE A 56 -18.14 -13.82 5.46
N LEU A 57 -18.48 -14.54 6.54
CA LEU A 57 -17.67 -14.61 7.75
C LEU A 57 -16.35 -15.33 7.52
N ASP A 58 -16.37 -16.44 6.76
CA ASP A 58 -15.16 -17.17 6.41
C ASP A 58 -14.32 -16.38 5.39
N GLY A 59 -14.99 -15.76 4.41
CA GLY A 59 -14.36 -14.87 3.45
C GLY A 59 -13.60 -13.73 4.11
N LEU A 60 -14.20 -13.07 5.10
CA LEU A 60 -13.56 -11.99 5.86
C LEU A 60 -12.36 -12.50 6.66
N GLU A 61 -12.45 -13.69 7.28
CA GLU A 61 -11.33 -14.26 8.02
C GLU A 61 -10.13 -14.60 7.11
N ILE A 62 -10.39 -15.21 5.96
CA ILE A 62 -9.36 -15.53 4.97
C ILE A 62 -8.72 -14.23 4.46
N THR A 63 -9.54 -13.25 4.11
CA THR A 63 -9.08 -11.98 3.57
C THR A 63 -8.29 -11.18 4.60
N ALA A 64 -8.67 -11.19 5.88
CA ALA A 64 -7.90 -10.57 6.95
C ALA A 64 -6.47 -11.14 7.01
N LYS A 65 -6.32 -12.47 6.92
CA LYS A 65 -5.00 -13.14 6.94
C LYS A 65 -4.11 -12.77 5.75
N THR A 66 -4.71 -12.44 4.61
CA THR A 66 -4.00 -12.07 3.37
C THR A 66 -3.80 -10.56 3.19
N ALA A 67 -4.34 -9.72 4.08
CA ALA A 67 -4.31 -8.26 3.97
C ALA A 67 -2.89 -7.67 3.96
N GLY A 68 -1.89 -8.35 4.53
CA GLY A 68 -0.50 -7.93 4.55
C GLY A 68 -0.18 -6.71 5.42
N ASN A 69 -1.21 -6.11 6.05
CA ASN A 69 -1.09 -4.96 6.95
C ASN A 69 -1.93 -5.21 8.20
N ARG A 70 -1.34 -4.99 9.37
CA ARG A 70 -1.96 -5.28 10.66
C ARG A 70 -3.18 -4.41 10.94
N VAL A 71 -3.14 -3.14 10.54
CA VAL A 71 -4.26 -2.20 10.74
C VAL A 71 -5.49 -2.67 9.95
N ILE A 72 -5.28 -3.12 8.71
CA ILE A 72 -6.36 -3.65 7.86
C ILE A 72 -6.86 -4.98 8.39
N HIS A 73 -5.95 -5.87 8.79
CA HIS A 73 -6.31 -7.14 9.42
C HIS A 73 -7.26 -6.91 10.61
N ASP A 74 -6.89 -6.03 11.54
CA ASP A 74 -7.65 -5.79 12.76
C ASP A 74 -9.01 -5.11 12.45
N ALA A 75 -9.06 -4.22 11.46
CA ALA A 75 -10.31 -3.61 10.98
C ALA A 75 -11.26 -4.66 10.38
N VAL A 76 -10.75 -5.57 9.55
CA VAL A 76 -11.56 -6.63 8.93
C VAL A 76 -12.03 -7.64 9.96
N MET A 77 -11.19 -8.01 10.93
CA MET A 77 -11.58 -8.93 12.02
C MET A 77 -12.59 -8.30 12.96
N ALA A 78 -12.48 -7.00 13.26
CA ALA A 78 -13.51 -6.27 14.01
C ALA A 78 -14.85 -6.28 13.27
N SER A 79 -14.81 -6.04 11.94
CA SER A 79 -16.01 -6.10 11.09
C SER A 79 -16.63 -7.50 11.07
N ARG A 80 -15.81 -8.55 10.94
CA ARG A 80 -16.29 -9.94 11.01
C ARG A 80 -17.04 -10.23 12.31
N ASN A 81 -16.50 -9.77 13.43
CA ASN A 81 -17.14 -10.00 14.74
C ASN A 81 -18.46 -9.23 14.86
N SER A 82 -18.54 -8.02 14.33
CA SER A 82 -19.76 -7.21 14.32
C SER A 82 -20.85 -7.85 13.45
N ILE A 83 -20.47 -8.33 12.26
CA ILE A 83 -21.38 -9.02 11.32
C ILE A 83 -21.89 -10.33 11.94
N ALA A 84 -21.05 -11.07 12.65
CA ALA A 84 -21.47 -12.26 13.40
C ALA A 84 -22.50 -11.92 14.49
N GLY A 85 -22.53 -10.70 15.00
CA GLY A 85 -23.53 -10.15 15.90
C GLY A 85 -24.81 -9.65 15.23
N GLY A 86 -24.89 -9.67 13.90
CA GLY A 86 -26.04 -9.25 13.11
C GLY A 86 -25.96 -7.82 12.55
N ASP A 87 -24.80 -7.15 12.66
CA ASP A 87 -24.56 -5.85 12.03
C ASP A 87 -24.38 -5.99 10.52
N THR A 88 -24.53 -4.85 9.81
CA THR A 88 -24.20 -4.75 8.38
C THR A 88 -22.71 -4.85 8.14
N ILE A 89 -22.30 -5.12 6.88
CA ILE A 89 -20.89 -5.18 6.50
C ILE A 89 -20.26 -3.78 6.45
N ALA A 90 -21.00 -2.82 5.92
CA ALA A 90 -20.54 -1.46 5.71
C ALA A 90 -20.25 -0.70 7.03
N ALA A 91 -21.12 -0.82 8.04
CA ALA A 91 -21.05 -0.01 9.26
C ALA A 91 -19.74 -0.20 10.08
N PRO A 92 -19.25 -1.43 10.37
CA PRO A 92 -18.00 -1.60 11.09
C PRO A 92 -16.77 -1.24 10.24
N LEU A 93 -16.81 -1.44 8.91
CA LEU A 93 -15.74 -1.00 8.01
C LEU A 93 -15.63 0.54 7.99
N GLU A 94 -16.73 1.26 8.01
CA GLU A 94 -16.75 2.71 8.11
C GLU A 94 -16.14 3.21 9.42
N LYS A 95 -16.49 2.59 10.55
CA LYS A 95 -15.94 2.92 11.88
C LYS A 95 -14.42 2.75 11.95
N SER A 96 -13.86 1.82 11.18
CA SER A 96 -12.41 1.57 11.14
C SER A 96 -11.60 2.73 10.55
N LYS A 97 -12.21 3.59 9.72
CA LYS A 97 -11.58 4.69 8.97
C LYS A 97 -10.41 4.26 8.08
N VAL A 98 -10.26 2.98 7.85
CA VAL A 98 -9.20 2.41 7.00
C VAL A 98 -9.59 2.44 5.53
N PHE A 99 -10.87 2.21 5.27
CA PHE A 99 -11.43 2.14 3.92
C PHE A 99 -11.96 3.50 3.46
N PRO A 100 -11.72 3.88 2.19
CA PRO A 100 -12.27 5.10 1.61
C PRO A 100 -13.81 5.10 1.60
N PRO A 101 -14.46 6.29 1.71
CA PRO A 101 -15.94 6.39 1.74
C PRO A 101 -16.63 5.76 0.53
N MET A 102 -16.00 5.84 -0.66
CA MET A 102 -16.53 5.22 -1.88
C MET A 102 -16.66 3.70 -1.73
N VAL A 103 -15.64 3.05 -1.15
CA VAL A 103 -15.66 1.60 -0.90
C VAL A 103 -16.82 1.24 0.02
N ILE A 104 -16.98 1.98 1.11
CA ILE A 104 -18.07 1.76 2.08
C ILE A 104 -19.43 1.90 1.41
N SER A 105 -19.63 2.95 0.61
CA SER A 105 -20.89 3.19 -0.11
C SER A 105 -21.19 2.05 -1.10
N MET A 106 -20.21 1.59 -1.85
CA MET A 106 -20.38 0.48 -2.81
C MET A 106 -20.68 -0.85 -2.10
N ILE A 107 -20.02 -1.12 -0.98
CA ILE A 107 -20.31 -2.31 -0.15
C ILE A 107 -21.74 -2.23 0.40
N ALA A 108 -22.16 -1.07 0.92
CA ALA A 108 -23.52 -0.88 1.43
C ALA A 108 -24.58 -1.12 0.33
N VAL A 109 -24.35 -0.63 -0.89
CA VAL A 109 -25.24 -0.89 -2.03
C VAL A 109 -25.25 -2.37 -2.38
N GLY A 110 -24.10 -3.01 -2.47
CA GLY A 110 -23.98 -4.45 -2.75
C GLY A 110 -24.69 -5.31 -1.68
N GLU A 111 -24.58 -4.93 -0.41
CA GLU A 111 -25.26 -5.59 0.71
C GLU A 111 -26.80 -5.47 0.60
N GLN A 112 -27.31 -4.28 0.25
CA GLN A 112 -28.74 -4.02 0.12
C GLN A 112 -29.36 -4.68 -1.12
N THR A 113 -28.63 -4.75 -2.22
CA THR A 113 -29.09 -5.32 -3.48
C THR A 113 -28.84 -6.81 -3.62
N GLY A 114 -28.01 -7.40 -2.75
CA GLY A 114 -27.55 -8.79 -2.85
C GLY A 114 -26.45 -9.02 -3.89
N GLY A 115 -25.95 -7.96 -4.56
CA GLY A 115 -24.87 -8.01 -5.56
C GLY A 115 -23.50 -7.64 -4.97
N LEU A 116 -23.19 -8.11 -3.77
CA LEU A 116 -21.96 -7.76 -3.07
C LEU A 116 -20.69 -8.19 -3.82
N ASP A 117 -20.70 -9.36 -4.42
CA ASP A 117 -19.61 -9.91 -5.25
C ASP A 117 -19.30 -9.04 -6.47
N GLU A 118 -20.33 -8.56 -7.17
CA GLU A 118 -20.18 -7.63 -8.28
C GLU A 118 -19.61 -6.29 -7.84
N MET A 119 -20.12 -5.73 -6.73
CA MET A 119 -19.63 -4.46 -6.19
C MET A 119 -18.17 -4.58 -5.73
N LEU A 120 -17.81 -5.64 -5.04
CA LEU A 120 -16.43 -5.90 -4.62
C LEU A 120 -15.47 -6.03 -5.81
N THR A 121 -15.91 -6.69 -6.88
CA THR A 121 -15.13 -6.82 -8.11
C THR A 121 -14.90 -5.44 -8.76
N LYS A 122 -15.94 -4.62 -8.88
CA LYS A 122 -15.82 -3.26 -9.43
C LYS A 122 -14.88 -2.37 -8.60
N ILE A 123 -14.94 -2.49 -7.27
CA ILE A 123 -14.01 -1.78 -6.39
C ILE A 123 -12.57 -2.24 -6.64
N ALA A 124 -12.37 -3.55 -6.75
CA ALA A 124 -11.04 -4.12 -7.00
C ALA A 124 -10.48 -3.61 -8.33
N ASP A 125 -11.27 -3.66 -9.41
CA ASP A 125 -10.84 -3.19 -10.74
C ASP A 125 -10.45 -1.70 -10.71
N PHE A 126 -11.26 -0.86 -10.07
CA PHE A 126 -10.97 0.56 -9.92
C PHE A 126 -9.66 0.81 -9.15
N TYR A 127 -9.45 0.12 -8.03
CA TYR A 127 -8.25 0.33 -7.22
C TYR A 127 -7.00 -0.33 -7.82
N ASP A 128 -7.13 -1.39 -8.61
CA ASP A 128 -6.01 -1.96 -9.40
C ASP A 128 -5.51 -0.92 -10.41
N GLU A 129 -6.42 -0.27 -11.15
CA GLU A 129 -6.07 0.80 -12.10
C GLU A 129 -5.41 2.00 -11.38
N GLU A 130 -5.94 2.42 -10.24
CA GLU A 130 -5.37 3.50 -9.42
C GLU A 130 -3.96 3.17 -8.91
N VAL A 131 -3.70 1.92 -8.56
CA VAL A 131 -2.37 1.44 -8.15
C VAL A 131 -1.41 1.45 -9.34
N ASP A 132 -1.84 0.98 -10.51
CA ASP A 132 -1.02 0.96 -11.73
C ASP A 132 -0.62 2.38 -12.15
N VAL A 133 -1.55 3.34 -12.08
CA VAL A 133 -1.27 4.77 -12.32
C VAL A 133 -0.24 5.31 -11.32
N ALA A 134 -0.39 5.00 -10.03
CA ALA A 134 0.54 5.45 -9.00
C ALA A 134 1.94 4.85 -9.18
N VAL A 135 2.04 3.57 -9.53
CA VAL A 135 3.31 2.90 -9.87
C VAL A 135 3.94 3.52 -11.11
N GLY A 136 3.15 3.77 -12.15
CA GLY A 136 3.62 4.44 -13.36
C GLY A 136 4.21 5.84 -13.08
N ALA A 137 3.56 6.62 -12.23
CA ALA A 137 4.05 7.93 -11.79
C ALA A 137 5.38 7.82 -11.04
N LEU A 138 5.54 6.83 -10.14
CA LEU A 138 6.81 6.59 -9.44
C LEU A 138 7.93 6.18 -10.41
N LEU A 139 7.64 5.31 -11.37
CA LEU A 139 8.62 4.90 -12.38
C LEU A 139 9.07 6.09 -13.25
N SER A 140 8.14 6.98 -13.62
CA SER A 140 8.46 8.19 -14.38
C SER A 140 9.37 9.16 -13.62
N LEU A 141 9.32 9.17 -12.29
CA LEU A 141 10.23 9.97 -11.46
C LEU A 141 11.63 9.34 -11.35
N MET A 142 11.75 8.04 -11.58
CA MET A 142 13.06 7.36 -11.54
C MET A 142 13.96 7.78 -12.71
N GLU A 143 13.39 8.09 -13.88
CA GLU A 143 14.17 8.47 -15.06
C GLU A 143 15.00 9.75 -14.83
N PRO A 144 14.43 10.90 -14.40
CA PRO A 144 15.22 12.09 -14.08
C PRO A 144 16.22 11.84 -12.95
N MET A 145 15.85 11.03 -11.95
CA MET A 145 16.76 10.72 -10.83
C MET A 145 17.99 9.94 -11.29
N MET A 146 17.80 8.96 -12.18
CA MET A 146 18.91 8.21 -12.78
C MET A 146 19.83 9.10 -13.62
N ILE A 147 19.28 10.05 -14.38
CA ILE A 147 20.06 11.01 -15.14
C ILE A 147 20.92 11.89 -14.22
N VAL A 148 20.35 12.38 -13.13
CA VAL A 148 21.07 13.19 -12.13
C VAL A 148 22.18 12.38 -11.48
N VAL A 149 21.91 11.16 -11.03
CA VAL A 149 22.91 10.27 -10.41
C VAL A 149 24.05 9.99 -11.39
N LEU A 150 23.74 9.63 -12.62
CA LEU A 150 24.72 9.36 -13.65
C LEU A 150 25.55 10.62 -13.97
N GLY A 151 24.89 11.78 -14.08
CA GLY A 151 25.53 13.07 -14.29
C GLY A 151 26.52 13.44 -13.19
N VAL A 152 26.18 13.19 -11.92
CA VAL A 152 27.06 13.43 -10.77
C VAL A 152 28.27 12.49 -10.81
N ILE A 153 28.06 11.21 -11.11
CA ILE A 153 29.15 10.23 -11.21
C ILE A 153 30.12 10.60 -12.35
N VAL A 154 29.59 10.79 -13.54
CA VAL A 154 30.41 11.11 -14.72
C VAL A 154 31.09 12.49 -14.57
N GLY A 155 30.35 13.50 -14.11
CA GLY A 155 30.90 14.82 -13.84
C GLY A 155 31.99 14.79 -12.78
N GLY A 156 31.81 14.03 -11.70
CA GLY A 156 32.84 13.82 -10.67
C GLY A 156 34.09 13.14 -11.21
N MET A 157 33.95 12.14 -12.06
CA MET A 157 35.10 11.48 -12.72
C MET A 157 35.86 12.45 -13.62
N VAL A 158 35.15 13.27 -14.40
CA VAL A 158 35.77 14.27 -15.28
C VAL A 158 36.55 15.30 -14.44
N VAL A 159 35.94 15.86 -13.40
CA VAL A 159 36.61 16.81 -12.50
C VAL A 159 37.84 16.19 -11.87
N ALA A 160 37.74 14.97 -11.35
CA ALA A 160 38.89 14.27 -10.74
C ALA A 160 40.04 14.03 -11.72
N MET A 161 39.72 13.85 -13.00
CA MET A 161 40.76 13.67 -14.05
C MET A 161 41.44 15.01 -14.44
N TYR A 162 40.68 16.12 -14.41
CA TYR A 162 41.23 17.41 -14.76
C TYR A 162 41.96 18.13 -13.61
N LEU A 163 41.63 17.88 -12.36
CA LEU A 163 42.28 18.47 -11.19
C LEU A 163 43.82 18.36 -11.21
N PRO A 164 44.43 17.18 -11.44
CA PRO A 164 45.89 17.07 -11.47
C PRO A 164 46.54 17.80 -12.65
N ILE A 165 45.84 18.01 -13.75
CA ILE A 165 46.31 18.78 -14.91
C ILE A 165 46.46 20.26 -14.54
N PHE A 166 45.47 20.83 -13.83
CA PHE A 166 45.53 22.23 -13.38
C PHE A 166 46.62 22.42 -12.29
N ASP A 167 46.83 21.47 -11.41
CA ASP A 167 47.90 21.56 -10.40
C ASP A 167 49.27 21.51 -11.05
N MET A 168 49.48 20.74 -12.10
CA MET A 168 50.76 20.72 -12.85
C MET A 168 50.99 22.03 -13.60
N MET A 169 49.94 22.66 -14.13
CA MET A 169 50.08 23.97 -14.82
C MET A 169 50.46 25.08 -13.83
N ASN A 170 49.98 25.05 -12.61
CA ASN A 170 50.32 26.01 -11.55
C ASN A 170 51.71 25.80 -10.94
N ALA A 171 52.25 24.59 -11.05
CA ALA A 171 53.62 24.28 -10.55
C ALA A 171 54.75 24.70 -11.53
N VAL A 172 54.41 25.12 -12.73
CA VAL A 172 55.38 25.53 -13.78
C VAL A 172 55.54 27.06 -13.86
N GLN A 173 54.78 27.82 -13.06
CA GLN A 173 54.96 29.26 -12.89
C GLN A 173 55.78 29.58 -11.64
#